data_91e66f1f8f7422effdc27c7d8a195c3c
#
_entry.id   91e66f1f8f7422effdc27c7d8a195c3c
#
_cell.length_a   1.000
_cell.length_b   1.000
_cell.length_c   1.000
_cell.angle_alpha   90.00
_cell.angle_beta   90.00
_cell.angle_gamma   90.00
#
_symmetry.space_group_name_H-M   'P 1'
#
loop_
_entity.id
_entity.type
_entity.pdbx_description
1 polymer ?
#
loop_
_entity_poly.entity_id
_entity_poly.type
_entity_poly.pdbx_seq_one_letter_code
_entity_poly.pdbx_strand_id
1 'polypeptide(L)'
;MAADGSVWYRLNDENLMKMYGQAAHFRLIAPEEFTLLSPGMSDKLIVVTLSEQSLSAYEDKTEVFRARISSGRNYFGPDGTTPALSEAEGVGSLTPAGEHSLWQKRASRHMSGGTRENGYDLPGVPWVSYFSGNGAALHGTYWHNDYGTPKSAGCINLRPQDAKWLFRWTLPEVPYVPGYITVEWPGGTKVIIQD
;
A
#
# COMPACT_ATOMS: atom_id res chain seq x y z
N MET A 1 -21.79 -6.53 22.80
CA MET A 1 -21.38 -7.91 23.12
C MET A 1 -22.41 -8.84 22.51
N ALA A 2 -21.95 -9.93 21.93
CA ALA A 2 -22.82 -11.00 21.47
C ALA A 2 -23.36 -11.82 22.69
N ALA A 3 -24.36 -12.68 22.45
CA ALA A 3 -24.98 -13.46 23.51
C ALA A 3 -24.02 -14.45 24.23
N ASP A 4 -22.94 -14.83 23.59
CA ASP A 4 -21.84 -15.66 24.10
C ASP A 4 -20.76 -14.86 24.89
N GLY A 5 -20.97 -13.56 25.09
CA GLY A 5 -20.01 -12.65 25.72
C GLY A 5 -18.87 -12.15 24.85
N SER A 6 -18.79 -12.56 23.57
CA SER A 6 -17.76 -12.06 22.66
C SER A 6 -17.97 -10.59 22.30
N VAL A 7 -16.86 -9.89 22.10
CA VAL A 7 -16.84 -8.47 21.67
C VAL A 7 -16.63 -8.40 20.17
N TRP A 8 -17.47 -7.61 19.50
CA TRP A 8 -17.42 -7.40 18.07
C TRP A 8 -17.34 -5.91 17.75
N TYR A 9 -16.49 -5.54 16.80
CA TYR A 9 -16.47 -4.21 16.22
C TYR A 9 -17.40 -4.15 15.02
N ARG A 10 -18.14 -3.06 14.94
CA ARG A 10 -18.80 -2.69 13.70
C ARG A 10 -17.76 -1.98 12.81
N LEU A 11 -17.55 -2.54 11.63
CA LEU A 11 -16.64 -2.04 10.63
C LEU A 11 -17.45 -1.40 9.50
N ASN A 12 -16.93 -0.34 8.92
CA ASN A 12 -17.43 0.21 7.67
C ASN A 12 -16.30 0.13 6.65
N ASP A 13 -16.62 -0.36 5.47
CA ASP A 13 -15.77 -0.19 4.30
C ASP A 13 -16.14 1.10 3.55
N GLU A 14 -15.48 1.32 2.41
CA GLU A 14 -15.69 2.48 1.57
C GLU A 14 -17.06 2.51 0.90
N ASN A 15 -17.68 1.36 0.73
CA ASN A 15 -19.02 1.22 0.15
C ASN A 15 -20.10 1.37 1.24
N LEU A 16 -19.72 1.79 2.44
CA LEU A 16 -20.58 1.92 3.62
C LEU A 16 -21.27 0.61 4.01
N MET A 17 -20.76 -0.52 3.54
CA MET A 17 -21.25 -1.83 3.97
C MET A 17 -20.93 -2.03 5.45
N LYS A 18 -21.97 -2.31 6.21
CA LYS A 18 -21.84 -2.63 7.63
C LYS A 18 -21.37 -4.08 7.78
N MET A 19 -20.16 -4.23 8.27
CA MET A 19 -19.59 -5.53 8.61
C MET A 19 -19.35 -5.62 10.11
N TYR A 20 -19.22 -6.83 10.61
CA TYR A 20 -18.87 -7.07 11.99
C TYR A 20 -17.69 -8.04 12.04
N GLY A 21 -16.68 -7.68 12.83
CA GLY A 21 -15.50 -8.49 13.04
C GLY A 21 -15.27 -8.74 14.52
N GLN A 22 -14.86 -9.95 14.87
CA GLN A 22 -14.55 -10.32 16.25
C GLN A 22 -13.37 -9.49 16.75
N ALA A 23 -13.51 -8.79 17.86
CA ALA A 23 -12.51 -7.83 18.36
C ALA A 23 -11.12 -8.46 18.57
N ALA A 24 -11.06 -9.77 18.87
CA ALA A 24 -9.81 -10.50 19.04
C ALA A 24 -8.92 -10.53 17.79
N HIS A 25 -9.48 -10.28 16.60
CA HIS A 25 -8.76 -10.25 15.33
C HIS A 25 -8.35 -8.86 14.89
N PHE A 26 -8.64 -7.84 15.70
CA PHE A 26 -8.35 -6.44 15.39
C PHE A 26 -7.51 -5.79 16.47
N ARG A 27 -6.59 -4.95 16.04
CA ARG A 27 -5.84 -4.06 16.91
C ARG A 27 -6.31 -2.63 16.67
N LEU A 28 -6.62 -1.92 17.73
CA LEU A 28 -6.83 -0.48 17.64
C LEU A 28 -5.50 0.19 17.32
N ILE A 29 -5.55 1.14 16.39
CA ILE A 29 -4.40 1.98 16.06
C ILE A 29 -4.46 3.22 16.96
N ALA A 30 -3.38 3.49 17.69
CA ALA A 30 -3.31 4.63 18.58
C ALA A 30 -3.02 5.94 17.82
N PRO A 31 -3.44 7.11 18.34
CA PRO A 31 -3.17 8.41 17.72
C PRO A 31 -1.68 8.64 17.41
N GLU A 32 -0.80 8.20 18.29
CA GLU A 32 0.66 8.35 18.18
C GLU A 32 1.23 7.61 16.96
N GLU A 33 0.51 6.62 16.47
CA GLU A 33 0.88 5.86 15.28
C GLU A 33 0.67 6.64 13.98
N PHE A 34 0.03 7.81 14.04
CA PHE A 34 -0.15 8.73 12.92
C PHE A 34 0.82 9.91 12.95
N THR A 35 1.57 10.09 14.02
CA THR A 35 2.51 11.22 14.14
C THR A 35 3.50 11.21 12.99
N LEU A 36 3.60 12.35 12.29
CA LEU A 36 4.52 12.53 11.17
C LEU A 36 5.97 12.37 11.64
N LEU A 37 6.75 11.63 10.87
CA LEU A 37 8.20 11.54 11.03
C LEU A 37 8.85 12.67 10.22
N SER A 38 9.92 13.27 10.76
CA SER A 38 10.62 14.43 10.18
C SER A 38 9.65 15.58 9.85
N PRO A 39 8.96 16.15 10.86
CA PRO A 39 8.10 17.30 10.64
C PRO A 39 8.96 18.50 10.19
N GLY A 40 8.44 19.27 9.22
CA GLY A 40 9.17 20.41 8.66
C GLY A 40 10.07 20.09 7.47
N MET A 41 10.34 18.81 7.18
CA MET A 41 11.02 18.40 5.95
C MET A 41 9.99 18.23 4.82
N SER A 42 10.12 19.06 3.78
CA SER A 42 9.23 19.05 2.61
C SER A 42 9.83 18.34 1.39
N ASP A 43 11.15 18.37 1.24
CA ASP A 43 11.85 17.69 0.14
C ASP A 43 12.05 16.20 0.47
N LYS A 44 11.00 15.43 0.22
CA LYS A 44 10.94 13.98 0.45
C LYS A 44 10.74 13.25 -0.87
N LEU A 45 11.57 12.25 -1.12
CA LEU A 45 11.54 11.44 -2.33
C LEU A 45 11.59 9.96 -1.98
N ILE A 46 10.74 9.17 -2.62
CA ILE A 46 10.84 7.70 -2.65
C ILE A 46 11.39 7.29 -4.00
N VAL A 47 12.38 6.41 -4.00
CA VAL A 47 12.89 5.74 -5.20
C VAL A 47 12.70 4.25 -5.03
N VAL A 48 12.01 3.63 -5.99
CA VAL A 48 11.84 2.18 -6.08
C VAL A 48 12.65 1.67 -7.26
N THR A 49 13.54 0.71 -7.01
CA THR A 49 14.32 0.02 -8.04
C THR A 49 13.77 -1.40 -8.20
N LEU A 50 13.11 -1.64 -9.33
CA LEU A 50 12.38 -2.88 -9.58
C LEU A 50 13.33 -4.07 -9.76
N SER A 51 14.43 -3.92 -10.48
CA SER A 51 15.43 -4.97 -10.66
C SER A 51 16.07 -5.43 -9.35
N GLU A 52 16.23 -4.53 -8.37
CA GLU A 52 16.74 -4.83 -7.04
C GLU A 52 15.66 -5.26 -6.03
N GLN A 53 14.39 -5.06 -6.37
CA GLN A 53 13.27 -5.20 -5.43
C GLN A 53 13.52 -4.42 -4.14
N SER A 54 13.96 -3.17 -4.29
CA SER A 54 14.32 -2.27 -3.19
C SER A 54 13.55 -0.95 -3.28
N LEU A 55 13.39 -0.31 -2.11
CA LEU A 55 12.86 1.03 -1.95
C LEU A 55 13.78 1.82 -1.06
N SER A 56 14.15 3.03 -1.48
CA SER A 56 14.88 4.00 -0.67
C SER A 56 14.06 5.28 -0.51
N ALA A 57 14.14 5.89 0.69
CA ALA A 57 13.53 7.18 0.98
C ALA A 57 14.62 8.21 1.28
N TYR A 58 14.47 9.40 0.73
CA TYR A 58 15.44 10.49 0.81
C TYR A 58 14.80 11.75 1.41
N GLU A 59 15.56 12.42 2.26
CA GLU A 59 15.35 13.80 2.67
C GLU A 59 16.45 14.64 2.03
N ASP A 60 16.09 15.61 1.18
CA ASP A 60 17.02 16.28 0.27
C ASP A 60 17.80 15.24 -0.57
N LYS A 61 19.08 15.06 -0.28
CA LYS A 61 19.97 14.09 -0.96
C LYS A 61 20.42 12.95 -0.05
N THR A 62 19.90 12.90 1.18
CA THR A 62 20.31 11.91 2.19
C THR A 62 19.33 10.75 2.22
N GLU A 63 19.82 9.53 2.02
CA GLU A 63 19.01 8.32 2.25
C GLU A 63 18.73 8.17 3.75
N VAL A 64 17.46 8.21 4.12
CA VAL A 64 17.01 8.11 5.53
C VAL A 64 16.34 6.77 5.84
N PHE A 65 15.97 6.02 4.80
CA PHE A 65 15.35 4.71 4.98
C PHE A 65 15.55 3.84 3.74
N ARG A 66 15.72 2.54 3.95
CA ARG A 66 15.76 1.54 2.90
C ARG A 66 15.02 0.27 3.30
N ALA A 67 14.28 -0.32 2.35
CA ALA A 67 13.56 -1.58 2.56
C ALA A 67 13.64 -2.48 1.34
N ARG A 68 13.53 -3.79 1.57
CA ARG A 68 13.19 -4.76 0.53
C ARG A 68 11.69 -4.76 0.29
N ILE A 69 11.30 -4.89 -0.97
CA ILE A 69 9.91 -4.85 -1.41
C ILE A 69 9.54 -6.10 -2.21
N SER A 70 8.27 -6.22 -2.54
CA SER A 70 7.80 -7.07 -3.65
C SER A 70 6.91 -6.25 -4.56
N SER A 71 7.36 -6.04 -5.79
CA SER A 71 6.64 -5.30 -6.83
C SER A 71 5.58 -6.17 -7.53
N GLY A 72 4.92 -5.61 -8.52
CA GLY A 72 4.04 -6.33 -9.45
C GLY A 72 4.77 -7.45 -10.17
N ARG A 73 4.08 -8.56 -10.36
CA ARG A 73 4.60 -9.71 -11.10
C ARG A 73 4.68 -9.41 -12.58
N ASN A 74 5.82 -9.68 -13.18
CA ASN A 74 5.93 -9.75 -14.64
C ASN A 74 5.26 -11.04 -15.09
N TYR A 75 4.06 -10.94 -15.67
CA TYR A 75 3.44 -12.05 -16.35
C TYR A 75 3.89 -12.02 -17.81
N PHE A 76 4.69 -13.01 -18.16
CA PHE A 76 4.90 -13.35 -19.57
C PHE A 76 3.92 -14.47 -19.95
N GLY A 77 3.43 -14.43 -21.19
CA GLY A 77 2.63 -15.52 -21.73
C GLY A 77 3.39 -16.84 -21.76
N PRO A 78 2.74 -17.95 -22.14
CA PRO A 78 3.38 -19.25 -22.23
C PRO A 78 4.61 -19.31 -23.15
N ASP A 79 4.75 -18.35 -24.06
CA ASP A 79 5.91 -18.16 -24.94
C ASP A 79 7.11 -17.44 -24.26
N GLY A 80 6.93 -16.95 -23.04
CA GLY A 80 7.96 -16.22 -22.29
C GLY A 80 8.32 -14.84 -22.82
N THR A 81 7.62 -14.36 -23.85
CA THR A 81 7.98 -13.11 -24.53
C THR A 81 6.86 -12.07 -24.58
N THR A 82 5.62 -12.51 -24.47
CA THR A 82 4.45 -11.61 -24.51
C THR A 82 3.95 -11.35 -23.12
N PRO A 83 3.71 -10.09 -22.70
CA PRO A 83 2.99 -9.83 -21.46
C PRO A 83 1.66 -10.57 -21.46
N ALA A 84 1.46 -11.50 -20.55
CA ALA A 84 0.39 -12.48 -20.63
C ALA A 84 -1.01 -11.90 -20.48
N LEU A 85 -1.19 -10.61 -20.18
CA LEU A 85 -2.52 -10.05 -20.01
C LEU A 85 -2.59 -8.58 -20.35
N SER A 86 -3.56 -8.27 -21.17
CA SER A 86 -4.07 -6.91 -21.30
C SER A 86 -4.63 -6.43 -19.96
N GLU A 87 -4.52 -5.15 -19.69
CA GLU A 87 -5.13 -4.46 -18.53
C GLU A 87 -6.63 -4.80 -18.34
N ALA A 88 -7.29 -5.28 -19.40
CA ALA A 88 -8.70 -5.64 -19.41
C ALA A 88 -9.05 -6.90 -18.59
N GLU A 89 -8.10 -7.77 -18.29
CA GLU A 89 -8.39 -9.04 -17.59
C GLU A 89 -8.00 -9.04 -16.12
N GLY A 90 -7.51 -7.92 -15.57
CA GLY A 90 -7.34 -7.72 -14.13
C GLY A 90 -6.33 -8.61 -13.42
N VAL A 91 -5.51 -9.35 -14.17
CA VAL A 91 -4.55 -10.31 -13.61
C VAL A 91 -3.13 -9.86 -13.92
N GLY A 92 -2.40 -9.47 -12.87
CA GLY A 92 -0.97 -9.26 -12.92
C GLY A 92 -0.54 -8.00 -13.64
N SER A 93 -0.95 -6.83 -13.18
CA SER A 93 -0.39 -5.59 -13.69
C SER A 93 1.05 -5.40 -13.20
N LEU A 94 1.89 -4.89 -14.09
CA LEU A 94 3.21 -4.39 -13.73
C LEU A 94 3.06 -3.21 -12.76
N THR A 95 4.01 -3.06 -11.87
CA THR A 95 4.14 -1.80 -11.13
C THR A 95 4.40 -0.69 -12.15
N PRO A 96 3.58 0.39 -12.18
CA PRO A 96 3.75 1.44 -13.17
C PRO A 96 5.06 2.18 -12.95
N ALA A 97 5.95 2.12 -13.93
CA ALA A 97 7.21 2.84 -13.93
C ALA A 97 7.03 4.35 -14.16
N GLY A 98 8.04 5.15 -13.82
CA GLY A 98 8.06 6.59 -14.03
C GLY A 98 7.90 7.41 -12.74
N GLU A 99 7.55 8.69 -12.93
CA GLU A 99 7.35 9.64 -11.83
C GLU A 99 5.89 9.69 -11.40
N HIS A 100 5.69 9.54 -10.10
CA HIS A 100 4.39 9.59 -9.44
C HIS A 100 4.44 10.50 -8.22
N SER A 101 3.29 10.73 -7.60
CA SER A 101 3.19 11.36 -6.27
C SER A 101 2.11 10.68 -5.46
N LEU A 102 2.29 10.63 -4.15
CA LEU A 102 1.25 10.13 -3.28
C LEU A 102 0.02 11.05 -3.33
N TRP A 103 -1.15 10.49 -3.56
CA TRP A 103 -2.37 11.26 -3.66
C TRP A 103 -3.46 10.85 -2.66
N GLN A 104 -3.36 9.65 -2.10
CA GLN A 104 -4.30 9.19 -1.07
C GLN A 104 -3.59 8.25 -0.10
N LYS A 105 -3.90 8.38 1.19
CA LYS A 105 -3.38 7.50 2.25
C LYS A 105 -4.51 6.97 3.10
N ARG A 106 -4.38 5.71 3.53
CA ARG A 106 -5.33 5.02 4.42
C ARG A 106 -4.59 4.15 5.40
N ALA A 107 -4.96 4.23 6.69
CA ALA A 107 -4.34 3.38 7.71
C ALA A 107 -4.62 1.89 7.50
N SER A 108 -5.77 1.58 6.92
CA SER A 108 -6.19 0.22 6.57
C SER A 108 -7.19 0.25 5.41
N ARG A 109 -7.15 -0.77 4.56
CA ARG A 109 -8.10 -0.93 3.46
C ARG A 109 -8.42 -2.39 3.20
N HIS A 110 -9.66 -2.68 2.82
CA HIS A 110 -10.03 -3.92 2.16
C HIS A 110 -9.67 -3.81 0.68
N MET A 111 -8.77 -4.64 0.21
CA MET A 111 -8.36 -4.70 -1.20
C MET A 111 -8.88 -5.98 -1.83
N SER A 112 -9.64 -5.84 -2.90
CA SER A 112 -10.14 -6.99 -3.68
C SER A 112 -10.06 -6.69 -5.17
N GLY A 113 -9.86 -7.71 -5.98
CA GLY A 113 -9.78 -7.58 -7.44
C GLY A 113 -9.55 -8.91 -8.12
N GLY A 114 -9.59 -8.89 -9.47
CA GLY A 114 -9.44 -10.08 -10.28
C GLY A 114 -10.73 -10.88 -10.42
N THR A 115 -10.60 -12.13 -10.87
CA THR A 115 -11.70 -13.07 -11.07
C THR A 115 -11.79 -14.06 -9.91
N ARG A 116 -12.84 -14.90 -9.90
CA ARG A 116 -12.99 -15.97 -8.92
C ARG A 116 -11.81 -16.97 -8.92
N GLU A 117 -11.15 -17.14 -10.06
CA GLU A 117 -10.05 -18.09 -10.24
C GLU A 117 -8.67 -17.46 -9.95
N ASN A 118 -8.51 -16.16 -10.26
CA ASN A 118 -7.24 -15.45 -10.18
C ASN A 118 -7.34 -14.14 -9.38
N GLY A 119 -8.36 -14.00 -8.57
CA GLY A 119 -8.59 -12.81 -7.76
C GLY A 119 -7.89 -12.84 -6.40
N TYR A 120 -8.01 -11.72 -5.72
CA TYR A 120 -7.59 -11.56 -4.34
C TYR A 120 -8.69 -10.86 -3.54
N ASP A 121 -8.78 -11.19 -2.27
CA ASP A 121 -9.69 -10.59 -1.30
C ASP A 121 -8.94 -10.47 0.03
N LEU A 122 -8.42 -9.26 0.29
CA LEU A 122 -7.47 -8.97 1.35
C LEU A 122 -8.05 -7.93 2.31
N PRO A 123 -8.75 -8.36 3.36
CA PRO A 123 -9.28 -7.45 4.36
C PRO A 123 -8.16 -6.85 5.21
N GLY A 124 -8.29 -5.57 5.54
CA GLY A 124 -7.41 -4.91 6.50
C GLY A 124 -5.96 -4.72 6.06
N VAL A 125 -5.71 -4.54 4.76
CA VAL A 125 -4.36 -4.21 4.24
C VAL A 125 -3.85 -2.93 4.93
N PRO A 126 -2.71 -2.98 5.66
CA PRO A 126 -2.31 -1.87 6.50
C PRO A 126 -1.44 -0.84 5.77
N TRP A 127 -1.55 0.42 6.20
CA TRP A 127 -0.65 1.53 5.87
C TRP A 127 -0.54 1.80 4.37
N VAL A 128 -1.69 1.97 3.74
CA VAL A 128 -1.81 2.13 2.28
C VAL A 128 -1.53 3.57 1.88
N SER A 129 -0.64 3.75 0.89
CA SER A 129 -0.30 5.04 0.27
C SER A 129 -0.34 4.90 -1.25
N TYR A 130 -1.39 5.43 -1.88
CA TYR A 130 -1.60 5.36 -3.32
C TYR A 130 -0.70 6.34 -4.06
N PHE A 131 -0.04 5.87 -5.11
CA PHE A 131 0.82 6.70 -5.97
C PHE A 131 0.40 6.74 -7.43
N SER A 132 -0.49 5.86 -7.86
CA SER A 132 -0.93 5.79 -9.25
C SER A 132 -2.45 5.84 -9.37
N GLY A 133 -2.96 6.45 -10.45
CA GLY A 133 -4.40 6.57 -10.74
C GLY A 133 -5.09 5.24 -11.04
N ASN A 134 -4.34 4.19 -11.39
CA ASN A 134 -4.86 2.84 -11.57
C ASN A 134 -4.98 2.03 -10.26
N GLY A 135 -4.72 2.67 -9.11
CA GLY A 135 -4.87 2.04 -7.79
C GLY A 135 -3.60 1.39 -7.24
N ALA A 136 -2.45 1.52 -7.91
CA ALA A 136 -1.19 1.02 -7.34
C ALA A 136 -0.79 1.84 -6.11
N ALA A 137 -0.34 1.14 -5.07
CA ALA A 137 -0.03 1.70 -3.77
C ALA A 137 1.21 1.04 -3.12
N LEU A 138 1.83 1.79 -2.21
CA LEU A 138 2.73 1.24 -1.19
C LEU A 138 1.88 0.75 -0.03
N HIS A 139 2.07 -0.48 0.47
CA HIS A 139 1.31 -0.97 1.62
C HIS A 139 2.00 -2.13 2.34
N GLY A 140 1.60 -2.36 3.58
CA GLY A 140 2.06 -3.54 4.32
C GLY A 140 1.36 -4.82 3.86
N THR A 141 2.08 -5.95 3.93
CA THR A 141 1.56 -7.28 3.64
C THR A 141 1.63 -8.18 4.86
N TYR A 142 0.56 -8.90 5.15
CA TYR A 142 0.51 -9.90 6.23
C TYR A 142 0.39 -11.34 5.69
N TRP A 143 0.16 -11.51 4.38
CA TRP A 143 -0.07 -12.81 3.73
C TRP A 143 1.17 -13.43 3.12
N HIS A 144 2.29 -12.70 3.08
CA HIS A 144 3.61 -13.23 2.72
C HIS A 144 4.74 -12.41 3.35
N ASN A 145 5.92 -12.99 3.41
CA ASN A 145 7.17 -12.34 3.83
C ASN A 145 8.32 -12.53 2.82
N ASP A 146 7.99 -12.76 1.58
CA ASP A 146 8.88 -13.14 0.47
C ASP A 146 9.37 -11.88 -0.28
N TYR A 147 9.92 -10.94 0.49
CA TYR A 147 10.43 -9.68 -0.05
C TYR A 147 11.75 -9.88 -0.80
N GLY A 148 11.86 -9.22 -1.96
CA GLY A 148 12.95 -9.40 -2.91
C GLY A 148 12.52 -10.14 -4.17
N THR A 149 11.24 -10.54 -4.25
CA THR A 149 10.64 -11.23 -5.41
C THR A 149 9.33 -10.56 -5.79
N PRO A 150 9.06 -10.27 -7.07
CA PRO A 150 7.77 -9.73 -7.52
C PRO A 150 6.60 -10.66 -7.14
N LYS A 151 5.57 -10.13 -6.48
CA LYS A 151 4.45 -10.91 -5.92
C LYS A 151 3.08 -10.28 -6.12
N SER A 152 3.01 -8.97 -6.30
CA SER A 152 1.76 -8.21 -6.28
C SER A 152 1.08 -8.14 -7.66
N ALA A 153 -0.10 -7.56 -7.70
CA ALA A 153 -0.82 -7.18 -8.90
C ALA A 153 -0.55 -5.71 -9.31
N GLY A 154 0.64 -5.19 -9.03
CA GLY A 154 1.06 -3.83 -9.38
C GLY A 154 1.42 -2.94 -8.18
N CYS A 155 0.97 -3.26 -6.98
CA CYS A 155 1.36 -2.55 -5.76
C CYS A 155 2.82 -2.84 -5.37
N ILE A 156 3.35 -2.02 -4.48
CA ILE A 156 4.63 -2.24 -3.80
C ILE A 156 4.32 -2.81 -2.40
N ASN A 157 4.56 -4.10 -2.25
CA ASN A 157 4.40 -4.82 -1.00
C ASN A 157 5.59 -4.59 -0.07
N LEU A 158 5.33 -4.25 1.17
CA LEU A 158 6.30 -3.95 2.22
C LEU A 158 6.00 -4.78 3.49
N ARG A 159 6.99 -4.94 4.34
CA ARG A 159 6.71 -5.38 5.71
C ARG A 159 5.78 -4.38 6.38
N PRO A 160 4.85 -4.81 7.24
CA PRO A 160 3.91 -3.88 7.89
C PRO A 160 4.58 -2.73 8.64
N GLN A 161 5.72 -2.97 9.29
CA GLN A 161 6.49 -1.92 9.96
C GLN A 161 7.13 -0.93 9.01
N ASP A 162 7.61 -1.39 7.83
CA ASP A 162 8.23 -0.55 6.82
C ASP A 162 7.17 0.34 6.14
N ALA A 163 6.01 -0.24 5.81
CA ALA A 163 4.87 0.50 5.31
C ALA A 163 4.35 1.54 6.32
N LYS A 164 4.32 1.20 7.62
CA LYS A 164 3.97 2.13 8.69
C LYS A 164 4.95 3.28 8.78
N TRP A 165 6.25 3.00 8.67
CA TRP A 165 7.28 4.03 8.67
C TRP A 165 7.08 5.00 7.51
N LEU A 166 6.92 4.48 6.28
CA LEU A 166 6.66 5.28 5.08
C LEU A 166 5.36 6.07 5.19
N PHE A 167 4.29 5.46 5.69
CA PHE A 167 3.01 6.12 5.89
C PHE A 167 3.14 7.32 6.82
N ARG A 168 3.92 7.23 7.88
CA ARG A 168 4.17 8.32 8.84
C ARG A 168 5.16 9.35 8.33
N TRP A 169 6.09 8.95 7.47
CA TRP A 169 7.14 9.82 6.97
C TRP A 169 6.71 10.63 5.75
N THR A 170 5.87 10.07 4.89
CA THR A 170 5.44 10.72 3.63
C THR A 170 4.41 11.82 3.87
N LEU A 171 4.39 12.80 2.97
CA LEU A 171 3.35 13.81 2.86
C LEU A 171 2.21 13.31 1.94
N PRO A 172 0.96 13.74 2.18
CA PRO A 172 0.54 14.58 3.30
C PRO A 172 0.52 13.83 4.62
N GLU A 173 0.57 14.60 5.71
CA GLU A 173 0.26 14.07 7.03
C GLU A 173 -1.20 13.60 7.08
N VAL A 174 -1.42 12.45 7.73
CA VAL A 174 -2.76 11.92 7.97
C VAL A 174 -3.12 12.13 9.43
N PRO A 175 -4.11 12.99 9.76
CA PRO A 175 -4.57 13.15 11.13
C PRO A 175 -5.27 11.88 11.63
N TYR A 176 -5.27 11.69 12.94
CA TYR A 176 -6.03 10.62 13.58
C TYR A 176 -7.53 10.93 13.54
N VAL A 177 -8.13 10.68 12.39
CA VAL A 177 -9.58 10.80 12.17
C VAL A 177 -10.06 9.52 11.49
N PRO A 178 -11.14 8.90 11.96
CA PRO A 178 -11.71 7.75 11.25
C PRO A 178 -12.03 8.08 9.81
N GLY A 179 -11.58 7.25 8.89
CA GLY A 179 -11.80 7.45 7.47
C GLY A 179 -10.50 7.43 6.66
N TYR A 180 -10.47 8.22 5.59
CA TYR A 180 -9.31 8.35 4.73
C TYR A 180 -9.04 9.82 4.42
N ILE A 181 -7.80 10.10 4.00
CA ILE A 181 -7.44 11.41 3.52
C ILE A 181 -7.07 11.30 2.04
N THR A 182 -7.75 12.09 1.24
CA THR A 182 -7.40 12.30 -0.15
C THR A 182 -6.69 13.65 -0.25
N VAL A 183 -5.54 13.67 -0.89
CA VAL A 183 -4.82 14.91 -1.18
C VAL A 183 -5.20 15.39 -2.56
N GLU A 184 -5.42 16.69 -2.70
CA GLU A 184 -5.56 17.29 -4.01
C GLU A 184 -4.23 17.21 -4.75
N TRP A 185 -4.28 16.80 -6.00
CA TRP A 185 -3.14 16.68 -6.89
C TRP A 185 -2.60 18.06 -7.33
N PRO A 186 -1.28 18.30 -7.43
CA PRO A 186 -0.16 17.49 -6.94
C PRO A 186 0.20 17.94 -5.52
N GLY A 187 0.36 17.06 -4.58
CA GLY A 187 0.61 17.52 -3.21
C GLY A 187 1.33 16.55 -2.29
N GLY A 188 1.46 15.28 -2.66
CA GLY A 188 2.12 14.28 -1.84
C GLY A 188 3.60 14.10 -2.15
N THR A 189 4.27 13.29 -1.33
CA THR A 189 5.65 12.89 -1.56
C THR A 189 5.83 12.27 -2.94
N LYS A 190 6.88 12.71 -3.65
CA LYS A 190 7.24 12.17 -4.97
C LYS A 190 7.70 10.72 -4.85
N VAL A 191 7.30 9.90 -5.83
CA VAL A 191 7.69 8.49 -5.96
C VAL A 191 8.22 8.26 -7.36
N ILE A 192 9.47 7.80 -7.46
CA ILE A 192 10.09 7.40 -8.74
C ILE A 192 10.16 5.87 -8.75
N ILE A 193 9.57 5.27 -9.78
CA ILE A 193 9.65 3.83 -10.04
C ILE A 193 10.56 3.64 -11.25
N GLN A 194 11.67 2.97 -11.03
CA GLN A 194 12.70 2.72 -12.05
C GLN A 194 13.10 1.25 -12.05
N ASP A 195 13.76 0.83 -13.14
CA ASP A 195 14.30 -0.53 -13.29
C ASP A 195 15.70 -0.65 -12.67
#